data_4a0d63f9c5a4efcef5ee6ecb2c8e57c5
#
_entry.id   4a0d63f9c5a4efcef5ee6ecb2c8e57c5
#
_cell.length_a   1.000
_cell.length_b   1.000
_cell.length_c   1.000
_cell.angle_alpha   90.00
_cell.angle_beta   90.00
_cell.angle_gamma   90.00
#
_symmetry.space_group_name_H-M   'P 1'
#
loop_
_entity.id
_entity.type
_entity.pdbx_description
1 polymer ?
#
loop_
_entity_poly.entity_id
_entity_poly.type
_entity_poly.pdbx_seq_one_letter_code
_entity_poly.pdbx_strand_id
1 'polypeptide(L)'
;MIGGSLFLWVGRDRFAQFQKFFASAGLESPLIADFALVIAAGLEVFAFVFFTGALIHFFRKNIESSRSWFLIGTCFTLVTFTIFSIGDHVFGDRFELLEHTLFWFLSLFTWLVFIRLGSKEGNQGLLINKRQILGASIISVLLVFTTSFSIFSYNENFFFRRTDPVIAEKVGEEIYKVSFPFLGGSTVFEKTIEKFKNENPNKRIDHIYTVPNELRLKKADALIFYIVTEEKE
;
A
#
# COMPACT_ATOMS: atom_id res chain seq x y z
N MET A 1 -3.72 22.31 5.76
CA MET A 1 -2.90 21.23 6.36
C MET A 1 -3.70 19.97 6.80
N ILE A 2 -4.99 19.89 6.51
CA ILE A 2 -5.84 18.72 6.86
C ILE A 2 -5.85 17.67 5.73
N GLY A 3 -5.53 18.04 4.50
CA GLY A 3 -5.47 17.09 3.38
C GLY A 3 -4.29 16.11 3.40
N GLY A 4 -3.23 16.41 4.14
CA GLY A 4 -2.04 15.55 4.21
C GLY A 4 -2.19 14.33 5.09
N SER A 5 -3.12 14.32 6.05
CA SER A 5 -3.22 13.23 7.02
C SER A 5 -4.07 12.04 6.54
N LEU A 6 -5.03 12.28 5.66
CA LEU A 6 -5.84 11.19 5.09
C LEU A 6 -5.05 10.34 4.08
N PHE A 7 -4.11 10.96 3.38
CA PHE A 7 -3.22 10.31 2.41
C PHE A 7 -1.92 9.79 3.03
N LEU A 8 -1.59 10.21 4.24
CA LEU A 8 -0.45 9.70 5.00
C LEU A 8 -0.69 8.28 5.57
N TRP A 9 -1.89 7.77 5.46
CA TRP A 9 -2.22 6.40 5.87
C TRP A 9 -1.73 5.36 4.86
N VAL A 10 -1.55 5.73 3.61
CA VAL A 10 -0.72 4.97 2.67
C VAL A 10 0.73 5.28 3.02
N GLY A 11 1.16 4.85 4.22
CA GLY A 11 2.41 5.25 4.82
C GLY A 11 3.59 4.94 3.90
N ARG A 12 4.60 5.78 3.98
CA ARG A 12 5.88 5.65 3.28
C ARG A 12 6.39 4.21 3.27
N ASP A 13 6.14 3.49 4.36
CA ASP A 13 6.60 2.14 4.59
C ASP A 13 5.83 1.10 3.78
N ARG A 14 4.52 1.26 3.62
CA ARG A 14 3.70 0.31 2.83
C ARG A 14 4.00 0.39 1.34
N PHE A 15 4.20 1.59 0.82
CA PHE A 15 4.54 1.77 -0.59
C PHE A 15 5.89 1.11 -0.93
N ALA A 16 6.87 1.33 -0.09
CA ALA A 16 8.17 0.71 -0.21
C ALA A 16 8.13 -0.80 -0.03
N GLN A 17 7.32 -1.27 0.90
CA GLN A 17 7.08 -2.68 1.11
C GLN A 17 6.42 -3.32 -0.11
N PHE A 18 5.47 -2.63 -0.73
CA PHE A 18 4.81 -3.07 -1.96
C PHE A 18 5.81 -3.22 -3.11
N GLN A 19 6.64 -2.21 -3.34
CA GLN A 19 7.69 -2.28 -4.37
C GLN A 19 8.70 -3.41 -4.09
N LYS A 20 9.06 -3.63 -2.82
CA LYS A 20 9.92 -4.73 -2.44
C LYS A 20 9.30 -6.09 -2.74
N PHE A 21 8.02 -6.26 -2.45
CA PHE A 21 7.30 -7.50 -2.74
C PHE A 21 7.29 -7.78 -4.24
N PHE A 22 6.99 -6.78 -5.06
CA PHE A 22 7.03 -6.93 -6.51
C PHE A 22 8.44 -7.25 -7.02
N ALA A 23 9.46 -6.57 -6.52
CA ALA A 23 10.84 -6.86 -6.87
C ALA A 23 11.27 -8.28 -6.45
N SER A 24 10.85 -8.76 -5.29
CA SER A 24 11.13 -10.13 -4.83
C SER A 24 10.47 -11.21 -5.69
N ALA A 25 9.39 -10.88 -6.38
CA ALA A 25 8.73 -11.74 -7.36
C ALA A 25 9.29 -11.59 -8.78
N GLY A 26 10.42 -10.87 -8.97
CA GLY A 26 11.04 -10.62 -10.27
C GLY A 26 10.39 -9.50 -11.09
N LEU A 27 9.46 -8.75 -10.49
CA LEU A 27 8.78 -7.61 -11.11
C LEU A 27 9.45 -6.30 -10.64
N GLU A 28 10.66 -6.05 -11.10
CA GLU A 28 11.50 -4.94 -10.62
C GLU A 28 11.05 -3.55 -11.08
N SER A 29 10.14 -3.48 -12.06
CA SER A 29 9.67 -2.19 -12.57
C SER A 29 8.78 -1.46 -11.56
N PRO A 30 9.15 -0.25 -11.10
CA PRO A 30 8.33 0.55 -10.19
C PRO A 30 6.92 0.80 -10.72
N LEU A 31 6.78 0.94 -12.05
CA LEU A 31 5.49 1.19 -12.69
C LEU A 31 4.49 0.05 -12.46
N ILE A 32 4.95 -1.19 -12.38
CA ILE A 32 4.06 -2.35 -12.15
C ILE A 32 3.46 -2.26 -10.74
N ALA A 33 4.29 -1.95 -9.74
CA ALA A 33 3.84 -1.75 -8.37
C ALA A 33 2.86 -0.56 -8.26
N ASP A 34 3.14 0.53 -8.96
CA ASP A 34 2.29 1.72 -8.98
C ASP A 34 0.93 1.43 -9.61
N PHE A 35 0.90 0.71 -10.74
CA PHE A 35 -0.36 0.28 -11.37
C PHE A 35 -1.16 -0.66 -10.48
N ALA A 36 -0.51 -1.63 -9.85
CA ALA A 36 -1.17 -2.54 -8.93
C ALA A 36 -1.80 -1.77 -7.74
N LEU A 37 -1.08 -0.78 -7.21
CA LEU A 37 -1.59 0.08 -6.14
C LEU A 37 -2.79 0.92 -6.59
N VAL A 38 -2.76 1.47 -7.80
CA VAL A 38 -3.88 2.22 -8.38
C VAL A 38 -5.11 1.34 -8.57
N ILE A 39 -4.91 0.10 -9.04
CA ILE A 39 -6.01 -0.87 -9.19
C ILE A 39 -6.61 -1.19 -7.82
N ALA A 40 -5.78 -1.49 -6.83
CA ALA A 40 -6.23 -1.79 -5.47
C ALA A 40 -7.01 -0.61 -4.86
N ALA A 41 -6.45 0.59 -4.91
CA ALA A 41 -7.11 1.81 -4.46
C ALA A 41 -8.41 2.08 -5.22
N GLY A 42 -8.43 1.78 -6.53
CA GLY A 42 -9.63 1.86 -7.35
C GLY A 42 -10.76 0.97 -6.84
N LEU A 43 -10.47 -0.29 -6.60
CA LEU A 43 -11.44 -1.25 -6.08
C LEU A 43 -11.99 -0.84 -4.71
N GLU A 44 -11.14 -0.36 -3.82
CA GLU A 44 -11.53 0.15 -2.50
C GLU A 44 -12.43 1.38 -2.60
N VAL A 45 -12.11 2.33 -3.49
CA VAL A 45 -12.93 3.52 -3.72
C VAL A 45 -14.31 3.13 -4.27
N PHE A 46 -14.36 2.20 -5.23
CA PHE A 46 -15.64 1.70 -5.74
C PHE A 46 -16.47 1.04 -4.63
N ALA A 47 -15.85 0.14 -3.85
CA ALA A 47 -16.52 -0.47 -2.70
C ALA A 47 -17.10 0.59 -1.75
N PHE A 48 -16.30 1.59 -1.38
CA PHE A 48 -16.70 2.68 -0.50
C PHE A 48 -17.90 3.47 -1.04
N VAL A 49 -17.88 3.87 -2.31
CA VAL A 49 -18.97 4.63 -2.95
C VAL A 49 -20.26 3.82 -2.97
N PHE A 50 -20.18 2.53 -3.32
CA PHE A 50 -21.37 1.69 -3.38
C PHE A 50 -21.92 1.37 -1.98
N PHE A 51 -21.09 1.15 -0.97
CA PHE A 51 -21.56 1.01 0.42
C PHE A 51 -22.18 2.30 0.95
N THR A 52 -21.61 3.44 0.63
CA THR A 52 -22.18 4.75 0.98
C THR A 52 -23.55 4.92 0.33
N GLY A 53 -23.70 4.57 -0.95
CA GLY A 53 -24.98 4.56 -1.64
C GLY A 53 -26.00 3.61 -0.98
N ALA A 54 -25.57 2.41 -0.62
CA ALA A 54 -26.40 1.45 0.11
C ALA A 54 -26.92 2.02 1.43
N LEU A 55 -26.04 2.67 2.20
CA LEU A 55 -26.39 3.31 3.46
C LEU A 55 -27.39 4.46 3.28
N ILE A 56 -27.21 5.31 2.26
CA ILE A 56 -28.17 6.37 1.92
C ILE A 56 -29.54 5.80 1.58
N HIS A 57 -29.60 4.76 0.77
CA HIS A 57 -30.87 4.10 0.42
C HIS A 57 -31.51 3.44 1.64
N PHE A 58 -30.73 2.85 2.53
CA PHE A 58 -31.20 2.27 3.79
C PHE A 58 -31.89 3.32 4.67
N PHE A 59 -31.27 4.47 4.90
CA PHE A 59 -31.85 5.57 5.68
C PHE A 59 -33.11 6.16 5.02
N ARG A 60 -33.20 6.10 3.70
CA ARG A 60 -34.40 6.49 2.95
C ARG A 60 -35.50 5.41 2.94
N LYS A 61 -35.32 4.33 3.70
CA LYS A 61 -36.23 3.18 3.79
C LYS A 61 -36.45 2.46 2.45
N ASN A 62 -35.56 2.65 1.49
CA ASN A 62 -35.60 1.93 0.20
C ASN A 62 -34.67 0.71 0.29
N ILE A 63 -35.17 -0.35 0.91
CA ILE A 63 -34.42 -1.56 1.24
C ILE A 63 -33.97 -2.30 -0.02
N GLU A 64 -34.78 -2.33 -1.06
CA GLU A 64 -34.46 -3.04 -2.31
C GLU A 64 -33.24 -2.40 -3.04
N SER A 65 -33.29 -1.08 -3.20
CA SER A 65 -32.12 -0.36 -3.74
C SER A 65 -30.90 -0.51 -2.83
N SER A 66 -31.07 -0.41 -1.51
CA SER A 66 -29.99 -0.61 -0.55
C SER A 66 -29.30 -1.96 -0.73
N ARG A 67 -30.07 -3.03 -0.91
CA ARG A 67 -29.54 -4.39 -1.16
C ARG A 67 -28.73 -4.47 -2.45
N SER A 68 -29.25 -3.90 -3.52
CA SER A 68 -28.57 -3.91 -4.82
C SER A 68 -27.23 -3.18 -4.75
N TRP A 69 -27.19 -2.01 -4.10
CA TRP A 69 -25.98 -1.24 -3.90
C TRP A 69 -25.00 -1.95 -2.97
N PHE A 70 -25.49 -2.55 -1.89
CA PHE A 70 -24.68 -3.32 -0.96
C PHE A 70 -24.03 -4.53 -1.63
N LEU A 71 -24.77 -5.23 -2.50
CA LEU A 71 -24.21 -6.34 -3.28
C LEU A 71 -23.05 -5.88 -4.15
N ILE A 72 -23.19 -4.78 -4.87
CA ILE A 72 -22.11 -4.27 -5.74
C ILE A 72 -20.88 -3.92 -4.90
N GLY A 73 -21.07 -3.20 -3.79
CA GLY A 73 -19.97 -2.89 -2.85
C GLY A 73 -19.28 -4.15 -2.33
N THR A 74 -20.06 -5.16 -1.94
CA THR A 74 -19.54 -6.46 -1.49
C THR A 74 -18.75 -7.16 -2.58
N CYS A 75 -19.22 -7.15 -3.84
CA CYS A 75 -18.47 -7.74 -4.95
C CYS A 75 -17.11 -7.07 -5.13
N PHE A 76 -17.03 -5.72 -5.10
CA PHE A 76 -15.75 -5.02 -5.16
C PHE A 76 -14.83 -5.40 -3.99
N THR A 77 -15.37 -5.45 -2.77
CA THR A 77 -14.61 -5.86 -1.57
C THR A 77 -14.08 -7.29 -1.69
N LEU A 78 -14.90 -8.24 -2.14
CA LEU A 78 -14.47 -9.63 -2.33
C LEU A 78 -13.37 -9.73 -3.39
N VAL A 79 -13.47 -8.99 -4.49
CA VAL A 79 -12.43 -8.94 -5.52
C VAL A 79 -11.14 -8.34 -4.96
N THR A 80 -11.23 -7.26 -4.20
CA THR A 80 -10.07 -6.62 -3.56
C THR A 80 -9.32 -7.60 -2.66
N PHE A 81 -10.01 -8.23 -1.72
CA PHE A 81 -9.39 -9.19 -0.81
C PHE A 81 -8.91 -10.46 -1.51
N THR A 82 -9.55 -10.87 -2.61
CA THR A 82 -9.05 -11.97 -3.44
C THR A 82 -7.70 -11.61 -4.06
N ILE A 83 -7.57 -10.41 -4.64
CA ILE A 83 -6.31 -9.93 -5.24
C ILE A 83 -5.23 -9.83 -4.17
N PHE A 84 -5.54 -9.28 -2.99
CA PHE A 84 -4.58 -9.18 -1.89
C PHE A 84 -4.15 -10.57 -1.40
N SER A 85 -5.09 -11.50 -1.17
CA SER A 85 -4.73 -12.86 -0.74
C SER A 85 -3.87 -13.60 -1.77
N ILE A 86 -4.08 -13.38 -3.07
CA ILE A 86 -3.19 -13.94 -4.11
C ILE A 86 -1.80 -13.30 -4.00
N GLY A 87 -1.74 -11.97 -3.83
CA GLY A 87 -0.49 -11.24 -3.64
C GLY A 87 0.29 -11.75 -2.43
N ASP A 88 -0.36 -11.85 -1.28
CA ASP A 88 0.25 -12.32 -0.02
C ASP A 88 0.78 -13.75 -0.16
N HIS A 89 0.03 -14.60 -0.89
CA HIS A 89 0.49 -15.96 -1.17
C HIS A 89 1.76 -15.97 -2.03
N VAL A 90 1.80 -15.15 -3.07
CA VAL A 90 2.96 -15.03 -3.98
C VAL A 90 4.16 -14.43 -3.25
N PHE A 91 3.93 -13.43 -2.40
CA PHE A 91 5.01 -12.74 -1.67
C PHE A 91 5.39 -13.43 -0.35
N GLY A 92 4.65 -14.47 0.06
CA GLY A 92 4.93 -15.27 1.26
C GLY A 92 4.54 -14.57 2.57
N ASP A 93 3.71 -13.53 2.53
CA ASP A 93 3.18 -12.87 3.73
C ASP A 93 1.98 -13.63 4.31
N ARG A 94 2.29 -14.60 5.18
CA ARG A 94 1.27 -15.46 5.77
C ARG A 94 0.35 -14.74 6.76
N PHE A 95 0.82 -13.67 7.35
CA PHE A 95 0.04 -12.93 8.34
C PHE A 95 -1.03 -12.07 7.64
N GLU A 96 -0.65 -11.30 6.64
CA GLU A 96 -1.60 -10.52 5.85
C GLU A 96 -2.56 -11.44 5.05
N LEU A 97 -2.09 -12.59 4.57
CA LEU A 97 -2.94 -13.60 3.94
C LEU A 97 -4.09 -14.05 4.84
N LEU A 98 -3.81 -14.32 6.13
CA LEU A 98 -4.84 -14.69 7.11
C LEU A 98 -5.84 -13.55 7.31
N GLU A 99 -5.34 -12.33 7.42
CA GLU A 99 -6.14 -11.12 7.65
C GLU A 99 -7.07 -10.83 6.47
N HIS A 100 -6.54 -10.83 5.25
CA HIS A 100 -7.33 -10.62 4.03
C HIS A 100 -8.36 -11.74 3.79
N THR A 101 -8.00 -12.98 4.06
CA THR A 101 -8.93 -14.12 3.98
C THR A 101 -10.06 -13.98 4.99
N LEU A 102 -9.77 -13.56 6.22
CA LEU A 102 -10.77 -13.31 7.25
C LEU A 102 -11.74 -12.20 6.82
N PHE A 103 -11.23 -11.09 6.31
CA PHE A 103 -12.07 -9.98 5.80
C PHE A 103 -12.92 -10.39 4.61
N TRP A 104 -12.40 -11.26 3.74
CA TRP A 104 -13.18 -11.85 2.65
C TRP A 104 -14.40 -12.61 3.17
N PHE A 105 -14.18 -13.53 4.13
CA PHE A 105 -15.27 -14.29 4.75
C PHE A 105 -16.26 -13.40 5.51
N LEU A 106 -15.77 -12.42 6.28
CA LEU A 106 -16.62 -11.48 7.00
C LEU A 106 -17.50 -10.66 6.04
N SER A 107 -16.96 -10.21 4.92
CA SER A 107 -17.71 -9.47 3.90
C SER A 107 -18.81 -10.32 3.28
N LEU A 108 -18.49 -11.56 2.90
CA LEU A 108 -19.47 -12.51 2.37
C LEU A 108 -20.54 -12.83 3.41
N PHE A 109 -20.15 -13.10 4.66
CA PHE A 109 -21.07 -13.41 5.75
C PHE A 109 -22.00 -12.23 6.03
N THR A 110 -21.47 -11.01 6.07
CA THR A 110 -22.27 -9.80 6.27
C THR A 110 -23.32 -9.64 5.18
N TRP A 111 -22.95 -9.90 3.93
CA TRP A 111 -23.89 -9.86 2.82
C TRP A 111 -24.98 -10.93 2.97
N LEU A 112 -24.64 -12.17 3.31
CA LEU A 112 -25.59 -13.25 3.53
C LEU A 112 -26.57 -12.94 4.67
N VAL A 113 -26.08 -12.37 5.77
CA VAL A 113 -26.91 -11.93 6.89
C VAL A 113 -27.88 -10.81 6.44
N PHE A 114 -27.36 -9.83 5.70
CA PHE A 114 -28.18 -8.71 5.21
C PHE A 114 -29.31 -9.15 4.29
N ILE A 115 -29.06 -10.13 3.40
CA ILE A 115 -30.12 -10.71 2.57
C ILE A 115 -31.16 -11.40 3.45
N ARG A 116 -30.71 -12.20 4.42
CA ARG A 116 -31.59 -13.04 5.23
C ARG A 116 -32.50 -12.21 6.13
N LEU A 117 -32.01 -11.18 6.74
CA LEU A 117 -32.76 -10.28 7.59
C LEU A 117 -33.85 -9.49 6.84
N GLY A 118 -33.63 -9.27 5.56
CA GLY A 118 -34.57 -8.50 4.76
C GLY A 118 -35.58 -9.31 3.92
N SER A 119 -35.54 -10.65 3.95
CA SER A 119 -36.37 -11.48 3.09
C SER A 119 -37.70 -11.83 3.75
N LYS A 120 -38.53 -10.81 4.06
CA LYS A 120 -39.91 -11.07 4.46
C LYS A 120 -40.90 -11.19 3.29
N GLU A 121 -40.55 -10.78 2.10
CA GLU A 121 -41.42 -10.85 0.93
C GLU A 121 -40.63 -11.15 -0.34
N GLY A 122 -41.00 -12.26 -0.98
CA GLY A 122 -40.86 -12.58 -2.42
C GLY A 122 -39.52 -12.29 -3.09
N ASN A 123 -39.15 -13.23 -3.90
CA ASN A 123 -38.00 -13.24 -4.82
C ASN A 123 -38.03 -12.01 -5.79
N GLN A 124 -37.83 -10.80 -5.27
CA GLN A 124 -37.76 -9.61 -6.10
C GLN A 124 -36.31 -9.48 -6.58
N GLY A 125 -36.12 -9.48 -7.89
CA GLY A 125 -34.81 -9.31 -8.53
C GLY A 125 -34.13 -8.01 -8.10
N LEU A 126 -32.84 -7.95 -8.27
CA LEU A 126 -32.05 -6.75 -7.96
C LEU A 126 -32.58 -5.54 -8.75
N LEU A 127 -33.12 -4.55 -8.04
CA LEU A 127 -33.56 -3.30 -8.63
C LEU A 127 -32.38 -2.36 -8.82
N ILE A 128 -31.82 -2.38 -10.01
CA ILE A 128 -30.66 -1.56 -10.38
C ILE A 128 -31.12 -0.38 -11.25
N ASN A 129 -31.04 0.81 -10.72
CA ASN A 129 -31.26 2.01 -11.51
C ASN A 129 -29.97 2.39 -12.28
N LYS A 130 -29.98 2.17 -13.60
CA LYS A 130 -28.82 2.43 -14.48
C LYS A 130 -28.26 3.85 -14.35
N ARG A 131 -29.11 4.87 -14.16
CA ARG A 131 -28.66 6.27 -14.01
C ARG A 131 -27.89 6.48 -12.70
N GLN A 132 -28.36 5.85 -11.61
CA GLN A 132 -27.69 5.95 -10.30
C GLN A 132 -26.35 5.24 -10.33
N ILE A 133 -26.27 4.05 -10.93
CA ILE A 133 -25.01 3.32 -11.08
C ILE A 133 -24.04 4.11 -11.94
N LEU A 134 -24.49 4.68 -13.06
CA LEU A 134 -23.63 5.53 -13.89
C LEU A 134 -23.10 6.72 -13.09
N GLY A 135 -23.94 7.39 -12.31
CA GLY A 135 -23.51 8.49 -11.45
C GLY A 135 -22.49 8.06 -10.41
N ALA A 136 -22.72 6.93 -9.72
CA ALA A 136 -21.77 6.37 -8.77
C ALA A 136 -20.43 6.00 -9.43
N SER A 137 -20.48 5.38 -10.60
CA SER A 137 -19.28 5.02 -11.35
C SER A 137 -18.48 6.26 -11.76
N ILE A 138 -19.13 7.34 -12.19
CA ILE A 138 -18.44 8.60 -12.51
C ILE A 138 -17.78 9.17 -11.27
N ILE A 139 -18.48 9.21 -10.12
CA ILE A 139 -17.89 9.67 -8.85
C ILE A 139 -16.70 8.81 -8.46
N SER A 140 -16.84 7.48 -8.56
CA SER A 140 -15.74 6.57 -8.26
C SER A 140 -14.52 6.82 -9.16
N VAL A 141 -14.73 6.98 -10.46
CA VAL A 141 -13.63 7.27 -11.41
C VAL A 141 -12.93 8.59 -11.08
N LEU A 142 -13.68 9.64 -10.74
CA LEU A 142 -13.11 10.92 -10.33
C LEU A 142 -12.28 10.78 -9.04
N LEU A 143 -12.79 10.03 -8.06
CA LEU A 143 -12.06 9.77 -6.82
C LEU A 143 -10.80 8.92 -7.06
N VAL A 144 -10.89 7.89 -7.90
CA VAL A 144 -9.72 7.09 -8.30
C VAL A 144 -8.68 7.96 -9.01
N PHE A 145 -9.11 8.84 -9.91
CA PHE A 145 -8.20 9.76 -10.59
C PHE A 145 -7.47 10.68 -9.61
N THR A 146 -8.18 11.28 -8.66
CA THR A 146 -7.56 12.14 -7.63
C THR A 146 -6.63 11.37 -6.72
N THR A 147 -7.00 10.14 -6.32
CA THR A 147 -6.16 9.26 -5.50
C THR A 147 -4.90 8.84 -6.27
N SER A 148 -5.05 8.43 -7.53
CA SER A 148 -3.93 8.05 -8.39
C SER A 148 -2.97 9.21 -8.61
N PHE A 149 -3.49 10.40 -8.91
CA PHE A 149 -2.66 11.60 -9.04
C PHE A 149 -1.88 11.89 -7.75
N SER A 150 -2.50 11.73 -6.60
CA SER A 150 -1.83 11.90 -5.31
C SER A 150 -0.73 10.85 -5.10
N ILE A 151 -0.98 9.59 -5.46
CA ILE A 151 0.00 8.49 -5.38
C ILE A 151 1.19 8.80 -6.28
N PHE A 152 0.98 9.09 -7.56
CA PHE A 152 2.06 9.37 -8.50
C PHE A 152 2.86 10.62 -8.12
N SER A 153 2.19 11.70 -7.75
CA SER A 153 2.86 12.93 -7.29
C SER A 153 3.68 12.70 -6.02
N TYR A 154 3.18 11.87 -5.11
CA TYR A 154 3.92 11.48 -3.92
C TYR A 154 5.16 10.64 -4.27
N ASN A 155 5.00 9.68 -5.17
CA ASN A 155 6.08 8.82 -5.61
C ASN A 155 7.18 9.60 -6.31
N GLU A 156 6.82 10.47 -7.24
CA GLU A 156 7.77 11.31 -7.95
C GLU A 156 8.61 12.14 -6.97
N ASN A 157 7.95 12.84 -6.03
CA ASN A 157 8.64 13.60 -4.99
C ASN A 157 9.49 12.73 -4.06
N PHE A 158 9.05 11.51 -3.82
CA PHE A 158 9.73 10.56 -2.95
C PHE A 158 10.94 9.94 -3.63
N PHE A 159 10.86 9.58 -4.93
CA PHE A 159 11.98 9.10 -5.72
C PHE A 159 13.05 10.18 -5.91
N PHE A 160 12.67 11.41 -6.20
CA PHE A 160 13.62 12.52 -6.32
C PHE A 160 14.43 12.74 -5.05
N ARG A 161 13.81 12.66 -3.89
CA ARG A 161 14.49 12.79 -2.58
C ARG A 161 15.34 11.58 -2.21
N ARG A 162 15.24 10.47 -2.92
CA ARG A 162 15.88 9.20 -2.59
C ARG A 162 16.98 8.75 -3.53
N THR A 163 17.22 9.49 -4.57
CA THR A 163 18.42 9.31 -5.37
C THR A 163 19.65 9.95 -4.71
N ASP A 164 19.45 10.73 -3.65
CA ASP A 164 20.53 11.34 -2.92
C ASP A 164 21.19 10.32 -1.98
N PRO A 165 22.54 10.28 -1.98
CA PRO A 165 23.26 9.39 -1.08
C PRO A 165 23.04 9.79 0.38
N VAL A 166 22.83 8.81 1.24
CA VAL A 166 22.68 9.02 2.69
C VAL A 166 24.06 9.31 3.30
N ILE A 167 24.09 10.13 4.34
CA ILE A 167 25.32 10.45 5.05
C ILE A 167 25.62 9.33 6.05
N ALA A 168 26.87 8.85 6.05
CA ALA A 168 27.35 7.90 7.04
C ALA A 168 27.75 8.64 8.32
N GLU A 169 27.21 8.27 9.46
CA GLU A 169 27.51 8.80 10.77
C GLU A 169 28.59 7.95 11.45
N LYS A 170 29.69 8.57 11.87
CA LYS A 170 30.74 7.87 12.58
C LYS A 170 30.27 7.53 14.00
N VAL A 171 30.19 6.24 14.32
CA VAL A 171 29.74 5.76 15.64
C VAL A 171 30.86 5.05 16.44
N GLY A 172 31.99 4.80 15.81
CA GLY A 172 33.21 4.20 16.42
C GLY A 172 34.44 4.59 15.65
N GLU A 173 35.62 4.11 16.06
CA GLU A 173 36.89 4.46 15.40
C GLU A 173 36.90 4.01 13.93
N GLU A 174 36.39 2.81 13.66
CA GLU A 174 36.37 2.19 12.34
C GLU A 174 34.93 1.81 11.92
N ILE A 175 33.92 2.29 12.64
CA ILE A 175 32.52 1.92 12.41
C ILE A 175 31.71 3.15 12.06
N TYR A 176 30.99 3.04 10.95
CA TYR A 176 30.07 4.06 10.46
C TYR A 176 28.67 3.49 10.34
N LYS A 177 27.67 4.24 10.80
CA LYS A 177 26.25 3.91 10.71
C LYS A 177 25.62 4.67 9.56
N VAL A 178 24.87 3.97 8.72
CA VAL A 178 24.05 4.55 7.67
C VAL A 178 22.60 4.18 7.92
N SER A 179 21.78 5.18 8.17
CA SER A 179 20.34 4.99 8.40
C SER A 179 19.58 5.32 7.15
N PHE A 180 19.06 4.30 6.46
CA PHE A 180 18.15 4.50 5.35
C PHE A 180 16.74 4.69 5.90
N PRO A 181 16.11 5.84 5.64
CA PRO A 181 14.71 6.08 6.06
C PRO A 181 13.75 5.12 5.39
N PHE A 182 14.29 4.16 4.61
CA PHE A 182 13.54 3.31 3.74
C PHE A 182 14.42 2.23 3.11
N LEU A 183 13.82 1.15 2.69
CA LEU A 183 14.43 0.12 1.85
C LEU A 183 14.76 0.71 0.47
N GLY A 184 15.82 1.52 0.42
CA GLY A 184 16.28 2.15 -0.81
C GLY A 184 16.62 1.11 -1.87
N GLY A 185 16.40 1.45 -3.13
CA GLY A 185 16.88 0.63 -4.25
C GLY A 185 18.42 0.55 -4.25
N SER A 186 18.97 -0.43 -4.98
CA SER A 186 20.42 -0.62 -5.14
C SER A 186 21.17 0.67 -5.49
N THR A 187 20.56 1.52 -6.31
CA THR A 187 21.13 2.80 -6.75
C THR A 187 21.46 3.76 -5.60
N VAL A 188 20.58 3.86 -4.58
CA VAL A 188 20.85 4.74 -3.43
C VAL A 188 21.96 4.16 -2.56
N PHE A 189 21.94 2.83 -2.40
CA PHE A 189 22.99 2.12 -1.69
C PHE A 189 24.36 2.34 -2.37
N GLU A 190 24.43 2.10 -3.67
CA GLU A 190 25.68 2.28 -4.47
C GLU A 190 26.20 3.70 -4.37
N LYS A 191 25.34 4.71 -4.58
CA LYS A 191 25.73 6.13 -4.43
C LYS A 191 26.16 6.47 -3.02
N THR A 192 25.56 5.86 -2.00
CA THR A 192 25.94 6.08 -0.59
C THR A 192 27.32 5.49 -0.31
N ILE A 193 27.60 4.29 -0.82
CA ILE A 193 28.92 3.66 -0.69
C ILE A 193 29.99 4.44 -1.49
N GLU A 194 29.65 4.90 -2.69
CA GLU A 194 30.55 5.73 -3.50
C GLU A 194 30.89 7.05 -2.79
N LYS A 195 29.86 7.74 -2.27
CA LYS A 195 30.05 8.95 -1.48
C LYS A 195 30.92 8.68 -0.26
N PHE A 196 30.64 7.60 0.48
CA PHE A 196 31.45 7.21 1.64
C PHE A 196 32.91 7.01 1.28
N LYS A 197 33.19 6.30 0.17
CA LYS A 197 34.59 6.08 -0.31
C LYS A 197 35.27 7.39 -0.68
N ASN A 198 34.55 8.33 -1.31
CA ASN A 198 35.07 9.63 -1.69
C ASN A 198 35.37 10.53 -0.48
N GLU A 199 34.55 10.45 0.57
CA GLU A 199 34.74 11.19 1.82
C GLU A 199 35.81 10.57 2.71
N ASN A 200 36.13 9.28 2.54
CA ASN A 200 37.10 8.54 3.35
C ASN A 200 38.12 7.79 2.45
N PRO A 201 38.93 8.52 1.66
CA PRO A 201 39.83 7.91 0.67
C PRO A 201 40.93 7.00 1.31
N ASN A 202 41.28 7.27 2.56
CA ASN A 202 42.31 6.53 3.30
C ASN A 202 41.76 5.26 3.98
N LYS A 203 40.44 5.02 3.87
CA LYS A 203 39.81 3.86 4.48
C LYS A 203 39.38 2.85 3.44
N ARG A 204 39.59 1.58 3.76
CA ARG A 204 39.05 0.44 3.00
C ARG A 204 37.79 -0.09 3.72
N ILE A 205 36.73 -0.32 3.00
CA ILE A 205 35.56 -1.02 3.54
C ILE A 205 35.91 -2.49 3.65
N ASP A 206 35.89 -3.00 4.87
CA ASP A 206 36.14 -4.40 5.17
C ASP A 206 34.80 -5.18 5.12
N HIS A 207 33.85 -4.75 5.92
CA HIS A 207 32.54 -5.41 5.99
C HIS A 207 31.39 -4.40 6.03
N ILE A 208 30.22 -4.83 5.53
CA ILE A 208 28.95 -4.11 5.66
C ILE A 208 27.95 -5.03 6.34
N TYR A 209 27.52 -4.65 7.54
CA TYR A 209 26.50 -5.38 8.28
C TYR A 209 25.16 -4.69 8.14
N THR A 210 24.12 -5.47 7.81
CA THR A 210 22.74 -4.99 7.80
C THR A 210 22.06 -5.40 9.11
N VAL A 211 21.49 -4.42 9.80
CA VAL A 211 20.73 -4.68 11.01
C VAL A 211 19.27 -4.31 10.75
N PRO A 212 18.34 -5.26 10.88
CA PRO A 212 16.92 -4.92 10.84
C PRO A 212 16.62 -3.97 12.00
N ASN A 213 15.93 -2.86 11.70
CA ASN A 213 15.52 -1.95 12.76
C ASN A 213 14.47 -2.64 13.64
N GLU A 214 14.83 -2.93 14.88
CA GLU A 214 13.92 -3.54 15.86
C GLU A 214 12.73 -2.65 16.21
N LEU A 215 12.81 -1.36 15.93
CA LEU A 215 11.77 -0.38 16.22
C LEU A 215 10.82 -0.17 15.02
N ARG A 216 10.35 -1.24 14.41
CA ARG A 216 9.32 -1.21 13.36
C ARG A 216 8.09 -0.36 13.69
N LEU A 217 7.92 0.03 14.93
CA LEU A 217 6.70 0.68 15.43
C LEU A 217 6.80 2.20 15.59
N LYS A 218 7.97 2.84 15.49
CA LYS A 218 8.03 4.26 15.87
C LYS A 218 8.73 5.25 14.97
N LYS A 219 9.57 4.89 14.02
CA LYS A 219 10.13 5.82 13.01
C LYS A 219 10.89 5.07 11.90
N ALA A 220 10.64 5.44 10.82
CA ALA A 220 11.19 5.78 9.50
C ALA A 220 12.57 5.24 9.06
N ASP A 221 13.38 4.65 9.89
CA ASP A 221 14.64 4.04 9.47
C ASP A 221 14.39 2.55 9.23
N ALA A 222 14.00 2.21 8.01
CA ALA A 222 13.63 0.84 7.68
C ALA A 222 14.84 -0.11 7.63
N LEU A 223 16.04 0.43 7.40
CA LEU A 223 17.26 -0.37 7.30
C LEU A 223 18.46 0.41 7.81
N ILE A 224 19.22 -0.23 8.69
CA ILE A 224 20.48 0.31 9.21
C ILE A 224 21.63 -0.53 8.69
N PHE A 225 22.66 0.12 8.15
CA PHE A 225 23.91 -0.50 7.77
C PHE A 225 25.01 -0.01 8.70
N TYR A 226 25.89 -0.91 9.07
CA TYR A 226 27.16 -0.56 9.68
C TYR A 226 28.27 -0.88 8.68
N ILE A 227 29.03 0.15 8.33
CA ILE A 227 30.22 0.02 7.50
C ILE A 227 31.41 -0.09 8.45
N VAL A 228 32.09 -1.20 8.41
CA VAL A 228 33.34 -1.43 9.13
C VAL A 228 34.46 -1.18 8.16
N THR A 229 35.44 -0.38 8.60
CA THR A 229 36.57 0.06 7.78
C THR A 229 37.90 -0.33 8.40
N GLU A 230 38.90 -0.48 7.57
CA GLU A 230 40.32 -0.58 7.95
C GLU A 230 41.08 0.59 7.31
N GLU A 231 42.17 1.01 7.93
CA GLU A 231 43.06 1.97 7.30
C GLU A 231 43.78 1.31 6.11
N LYS A 232 43.92 2.04 5.02
CA LYS A 232 44.73 1.57 3.89
C LYS A 232 46.18 1.69 4.27
N GLU A 233 46.93 0.60 4.17
CA GLU A 233 48.38 0.58 4.21
C GLU A 233 49.00 1.38 3.06
#